data_dd29ce3e8092a36341334d478b759f5e
#
_entry.id   dd29ce3e8092a36341334d478b759f5e
#
_cell.length_a   1.000
_cell.length_b   1.000
_cell.length_c   1.000
_cell.angle_alpha   90.00
_cell.angle_beta   90.00
_cell.angle_gamma   90.00
#
_symmetry.space_group_name_H-M   'P 1'
#
loop_
_entity.id
_entity.type
_entity.pdbx_description
1 polymer ?
#
loop_
_entity_poly.entity_id
_entity_poly.type
_entity_poly.pdbx_seq_one_letter_code
_entity_poly.pdbx_strand_id
1 'polypeptide(L)'
;IDDIRAFLDERAIAEAGDTRQIVYDRQKKGFLLSGFQSPLMTNSEILAISKILLESRAFTKKEMSTVLDKLIAGCVPMKNMKLVTDLLANEKFHYVELSHPAGIQEKLWDIGNDIQQRHLMRISYTKQGDKPAPVTRVVEPVSILFSEYYFYLNAYIVVQQTDGRYEHKYDYPAIFRIDRIDTYELMDERFSLPYANRFQEGE
;
A
#
# COMPACT_ATOMS: atom_id res chain seq x y z
N ILE A 1 35.07 -4.90 26.36
CA ILE A 1 33.59 -4.90 26.11
C ILE A 1 32.98 -3.67 26.75
N ASP A 2 33.38 -3.31 27.94
CA ASP A 2 32.87 -2.15 28.66
C ASP A 2 33.21 -0.83 27.95
N ASP A 3 34.40 -0.72 27.36
CA ASP A 3 34.79 0.41 26.53
C ASP A 3 33.90 0.54 25.28
N ILE A 4 33.51 -0.60 24.70
CA ILE A 4 32.60 -0.58 23.52
C ILE A 4 31.17 -0.21 23.94
N ARG A 5 30.72 -0.65 25.12
CA ARG A 5 29.42 -0.24 25.66
C ARG A 5 29.42 1.26 25.94
N ALA A 6 30.43 1.79 26.63
CA ALA A 6 30.57 3.21 26.89
C ALA A 6 30.56 4.04 25.59
N PHE A 7 31.26 3.58 24.56
CA PHE A 7 31.26 4.21 23.23
C PHE A 7 29.88 4.20 22.56
N LEU A 8 29.15 3.08 22.70
CA LEU A 8 27.79 2.96 22.13
C LEU A 8 26.80 3.85 22.90
N ASP A 9 26.91 3.92 24.22
CA ASP A 9 26.09 4.79 25.06
C ASP A 9 26.34 6.28 24.77
N GLU A 10 27.61 6.66 24.58
CA GLU A 10 27.97 8.04 24.13
C GLU A 10 27.37 8.36 22.75
N ARG A 11 27.41 7.41 21.82
CA ARG A 11 26.79 7.58 20.50
C ARG A 11 25.27 7.61 20.55
N ALA A 12 24.64 6.81 21.39
CA ALA A 12 23.19 6.83 21.58
C ALA A 12 22.70 8.20 22.10
N ILE A 13 23.52 8.87 22.93
CA ILE A 13 23.25 10.23 23.40
C ILE A 13 23.52 11.26 22.30
N ALA A 14 24.58 11.09 21.50
CA ALA A 14 24.96 12.03 20.43
C ALA A 14 24.10 11.88 19.17
N GLU A 15 23.69 10.66 18.85
CA GLU A 15 22.85 10.31 17.71
C GLU A 15 21.52 9.75 18.23
N ALA A 16 20.60 10.62 18.63
CA ALA A 16 19.29 10.21 19.11
C ALA A 16 18.61 9.28 18.08
N GLY A 17 18.48 7.99 18.42
CA GLY A 17 18.00 6.93 17.53
C GLY A 17 18.99 5.78 17.30
N ASP A 18 20.23 5.88 17.75
CA ASP A 18 21.17 4.75 17.75
C ASP A 18 20.82 3.82 18.93
N THR A 19 20.14 2.71 18.64
CA THR A 19 19.71 1.72 19.63
C THR A 19 20.68 0.53 19.72
N ARG A 20 21.91 0.67 19.21
CA ARG A 20 22.89 -0.41 19.22
C ARG A 20 23.30 -0.78 20.64
N GLN A 21 23.21 -2.05 20.96
CA GLN A 21 23.58 -2.60 22.27
C GLN A 21 24.38 -3.87 22.09
N ILE A 22 25.32 -4.11 22.99
CA ILE A 22 26.01 -5.38 23.09
C ILE A 22 25.23 -6.30 24.02
N VAL A 23 24.71 -7.40 23.46
CA VAL A 23 23.96 -8.43 24.19
C VAL A 23 24.75 -9.73 24.16
N TYR A 24 24.85 -10.40 25.31
CA TYR A 24 25.47 -11.71 25.35
C TYR A 24 24.50 -12.81 24.87
N ASP A 25 24.86 -13.49 23.79
CA ASP A 25 24.09 -14.61 23.26
C ASP A 25 24.59 -15.93 23.92
N ARG A 26 23.73 -16.54 24.73
CA ARG A 26 24.02 -17.78 25.42
C ARG A 26 24.17 -18.99 24.49
N GLN A 27 23.48 -18.99 23.35
CA GLN A 27 23.55 -20.10 22.38
C GLN A 27 24.86 -20.04 21.59
N LYS A 28 25.27 -18.87 21.18
CA LYS A 28 26.51 -18.62 20.44
C LYS A 28 27.73 -18.46 21.37
N LYS A 29 27.51 -18.43 22.69
CA LYS A 29 28.54 -18.21 23.71
C LYS A 29 29.42 -17.00 23.42
N GLY A 30 28.80 -15.90 22.98
CA GLY A 30 29.51 -14.71 22.55
C GLY A 30 28.65 -13.42 22.65
N PHE A 31 29.31 -12.29 22.46
CA PHE A 31 28.63 -11.01 22.45
C PHE A 31 28.19 -10.66 21.03
N LEU A 32 26.94 -10.27 20.87
CA LEU A 32 26.36 -9.79 19.62
C LEU A 32 26.05 -8.30 19.73
N LEU A 33 26.33 -7.58 18.67
CA LEU A 33 25.83 -6.23 18.49
C LEU A 33 24.37 -6.32 18.00
N SER A 34 23.43 -5.91 18.84
CA SER A 34 21.99 -5.85 18.52
C SER A 34 21.57 -4.41 18.35
N GLY A 35 20.38 -4.18 17.80
CA GLY A 35 19.85 -2.82 17.57
C GLY A 35 20.40 -2.15 16.31
N PHE A 36 20.92 -2.92 15.36
CA PHE A 36 21.31 -2.39 14.06
C PHE A 36 20.03 -2.11 13.25
N GLN A 37 19.39 -0.98 13.50
CA GLN A 37 18.45 -0.40 12.55
C GLN A 37 19.26 0.51 11.62
N SER A 38 19.80 -0.05 10.55
CA SER A 38 20.12 0.77 9.39
C SER A 38 18.83 1.49 9.03
N PRO A 39 18.84 2.81 8.78
CA PRO A 39 17.66 3.45 8.25
C PRO A 39 17.20 2.63 7.05
N LEU A 40 15.95 2.20 7.06
CA LEU A 40 15.38 1.36 6.00
C LEU A 40 15.52 2.03 4.63
N MET A 41 15.63 3.37 4.62
CA MET A 41 15.74 4.19 3.42
C MET A 41 16.66 5.39 3.67
N THR A 42 17.29 5.86 2.61
CA THR A 42 18.06 7.10 2.63
C THR A 42 17.12 8.32 2.61
N ASN A 43 17.62 9.49 3.05
CA ASN A 43 16.85 10.74 2.99
C ASN A 43 16.40 11.07 1.55
N SER A 44 17.22 10.75 0.55
CA SER A 44 16.90 11.00 -0.87
C SER A 44 15.75 10.10 -1.34
N GLU A 45 15.74 8.82 -0.96
CA GLU A 45 14.67 7.89 -1.28
C GLU A 45 13.35 8.32 -0.63
N ILE A 46 13.39 8.68 0.66
CA ILE A 46 12.21 9.19 1.38
C ILE A 46 11.67 10.46 0.70
N LEU A 47 12.54 11.40 0.36
CA LEU A 47 12.13 12.63 -0.30
C LEU A 47 11.48 12.34 -1.66
N ALA A 48 12.09 11.47 -2.47
CA ALA A 48 11.56 11.08 -3.79
C ALA A 48 10.18 10.42 -3.66
N ILE A 49 10.04 9.42 -2.78
CA ILE A 49 8.78 8.73 -2.56
C ILE A 49 7.70 9.69 -2.05
N SER A 50 8.06 10.56 -1.09
CA SER A 50 7.14 11.55 -0.54
C SER A 50 6.63 12.52 -1.61
N LYS A 51 7.50 12.96 -2.53
CA LYS A 51 7.11 13.83 -3.66
C LYS A 51 6.16 13.11 -4.62
N ILE A 52 6.45 11.86 -4.99
CA ILE A 52 5.56 11.04 -5.83
C ILE A 52 4.22 10.83 -5.14
N LEU A 53 4.23 10.53 -3.84
CA LEU A 53 3.04 10.29 -3.06
C LEU A 53 2.15 11.55 -2.98
N LEU A 54 2.74 12.72 -2.74
CA LEU A 54 2.02 14.01 -2.73
C LEU A 54 1.42 14.31 -4.11
N GLU A 55 2.17 14.11 -5.19
CA GLU A 55 1.72 14.39 -6.55
C GLU A 55 0.65 13.40 -7.03
N SER A 56 0.62 12.19 -6.47
CA SER A 56 -0.36 11.16 -6.81
C SER A 56 -1.80 11.58 -6.52
N ARG A 57 -2.03 12.44 -5.54
CA ARG A 57 -3.36 12.87 -5.05
C ARG A 57 -4.32 11.72 -4.77
N ALA A 58 -3.79 10.53 -4.50
CA ALA A 58 -4.55 9.30 -4.37
C ALA A 58 -5.32 9.18 -3.03
N PHE A 59 -5.08 10.09 -2.10
CA PHE A 59 -5.59 10.02 -0.74
C PHE A 59 -6.26 11.35 -0.33
N THR A 60 -7.13 11.28 0.66
CA THR A 60 -7.60 12.51 1.32
C THR A 60 -6.42 13.22 1.99
N LYS A 61 -6.55 14.53 2.22
CA LYS A 61 -5.49 15.33 2.87
C LYS A 61 -5.08 14.77 4.24
N LYS A 62 -6.07 14.26 4.98
CA LYS A 62 -5.83 13.64 6.29
C LYS A 62 -5.05 12.32 6.17
N GLU A 63 -5.45 11.44 5.26
CA GLU A 63 -4.76 10.17 5.01
C GLU A 63 -3.34 10.41 4.50
N MET A 64 -3.17 11.31 3.53
CA MET A 64 -1.87 11.70 2.99
C MET A 64 -0.94 12.20 4.10
N SER A 65 -1.42 13.13 4.95
CA SER A 65 -0.62 13.62 6.06
C SER A 65 -0.19 12.49 7.00
N THR A 66 -1.12 11.61 7.35
CA THR A 66 -0.86 10.48 8.24
C THR A 66 0.19 9.52 7.66
N VAL A 67 0.09 9.19 6.36
CA VAL A 67 1.03 8.31 5.68
C VAL A 67 2.43 8.92 5.63
N LEU A 68 2.53 10.21 5.26
CA LEU A 68 3.81 10.92 5.22
C LEU A 68 4.46 11.00 6.61
N ASP A 69 3.68 11.33 7.64
CA ASP A 69 4.20 11.44 9.00
C ASP A 69 4.73 10.08 9.50
N LYS A 70 4.03 8.98 9.21
CA LYS A 70 4.49 7.62 9.51
C LYS A 70 5.74 7.24 8.73
N LEU A 71 5.80 7.58 7.43
CA LEU A 71 6.95 7.31 6.57
C LEU A 71 8.20 8.02 7.09
N ILE A 72 8.08 9.31 7.41
CA ILE A 72 9.18 10.11 7.95
C ILE A 72 9.61 9.57 9.32
N ALA A 73 8.67 9.33 10.23
CA ALA A 73 8.98 8.85 11.58
C ALA A 73 9.62 7.45 11.59
N GLY A 74 9.19 6.56 10.66
CA GLY A 74 9.69 5.19 10.59
C GLY A 74 10.99 5.00 9.81
N CYS A 75 11.30 5.90 8.88
CA CYS A 75 12.38 5.67 7.92
C CYS A 75 13.48 6.74 7.96
N VAL A 76 13.24 7.92 8.55
CA VAL A 76 14.22 9.02 8.60
C VAL A 76 14.92 9.04 9.95
N PRO A 77 16.26 9.09 10.00
CA PRO A 77 16.98 9.32 11.25
C PRO A 77 16.54 10.61 11.95
N MET A 78 16.39 10.57 13.26
CA MET A 78 15.84 11.67 14.07
C MET A 78 16.50 13.03 13.77
N LYS A 79 17.84 13.05 13.59
CA LYS A 79 18.62 14.24 13.26
C LYS A 79 18.21 14.91 11.93
N ASN A 80 17.62 14.16 11.00
CA ASN A 80 17.23 14.63 9.67
C ASN A 80 15.72 14.83 9.51
N MET A 81 14.91 14.41 10.49
CA MET A 81 13.45 14.47 10.40
C MET A 81 12.95 15.90 10.13
N LYS A 82 13.49 16.88 10.87
CA LYS A 82 13.11 18.28 10.67
C LYS A 82 13.42 18.75 9.26
N LEU A 83 14.61 18.46 8.75
CA LEU A 83 15.01 18.86 7.40
C LEU A 83 14.08 18.26 6.33
N VAL A 84 13.79 16.96 6.42
CA VAL A 84 12.89 16.29 5.46
C VAL A 84 11.47 16.85 5.56
N THR A 85 10.98 17.09 6.78
CA THR A 85 9.66 17.71 7.00
C THR A 85 9.58 19.10 6.38
N ASP A 86 10.60 19.94 6.61
CA ASP A 86 10.65 21.30 6.07
C ASP A 86 10.69 21.31 4.54
N LEU A 87 11.41 20.35 3.91
CA LEU A 87 11.46 20.18 2.45
C LEU A 87 10.12 19.77 1.82
N LEU A 88 9.21 19.18 2.61
CA LEU A 88 7.89 18.72 2.14
C LEU A 88 6.75 19.65 2.61
N ALA A 89 7.05 20.62 3.46
CA ALA A 89 6.02 21.42 4.14
C ALA A 89 5.14 22.21 3.17
N ASN A 90 5.73 22.77 2.11
CA ASN A 90 5.01 23.58 1.14
C ASN A 90 4.00 22.74 0.36
N GLU A 91 4.40 21.59 -0.18
CA GLU A 91 3.52 20.71 -0.93
C GLU A 91 2.47 20.05 -0.04
N LYS A 92 2.84 19.68 1.19
CA LYS A 92 1.90 19.15 2.17
C LYS A 92 0.82 20.19 2.53
N PHE A 93 1.20 21.47 2.67
CA PHE A 93 0.26 22.55 2.95
C PHE A 93 -0.71 22.80 1.78
N HIS A 94 -0.18 22.86 0.57
CA HIS A 94 -0.93 23.11 -0.66
C HIS A 94 -1.53 21.84 -1.29
N TYR A 95 -1.44 20.69 -0.61
CA TYR A 95 -2.03 19.47 -1.12
C TYR A 95 -3.53 19.63 -1.35
N VAL A 96 -3.94 19.39 -2.59
CA VAL A 96 -5.34 19.42 -3.03
C VAL A 96 -5.79 17.98 -3.22
N GLU A 97 -6.65 17.52 -2.31
CA GLU A 97 -7.28 16.22 -2.44
C GLU A 97 -8.31 16.23 -3.57
N LEU A 98 -8.47 15.10 -4.23
CA LEU A 98 -9.58 14.84 -5.12
C LEU A 98 -10.78 14.37 -4.30
N SER A 99 -11.97 14.40 -4.93
CA SER A 99 -13.19 13.89 -4.29
C SER A 99 -13.13 12.36 -4.19
N HIS A 100 -12.45 11.85 -3.16
CA HIS A 100 -12.39 10.44 -2.82
C HIS A 100 -13.19 10.18 -1.55
N PRO A 101 -13.90 9.06 -1.45
CA PRO A 101 -14.36 8.59 -0.15
C PRO A 101 -13.13 8.19 0.71
N ALA A 102 -13.20 8.44 2.01
CA ALA A 102 -12.19 7.97 2.97
C ALA A 102 -12.13 6.43 3.02
N GLY A 103 -11.01 5.86 3.48
CA GLY A 103 -10.86 4.42 3.69
C GLY A 103 -10.41 3.64 2.45
N ILE A 104 -9.85 4.30 1.45
CA ILE A 104 -9.30 3.61 0.26
C ILE A 104 -8.20 2.62 0.64
N GLN A 105 -7.39 2.91 1.66
CA GLN A 105 -6.27 2.07 2.09
C GLN A 105 -6.74 0.70 2.59
N GLU A 106 -7.82 0.65 3.36
CA GLU A 106 -8.40 -0.60 3.86
C GLU A 106 -8.91 -1.45 2.69
N LYS A 107 -9.65 -0.83 1.76
CA LYS A 107 -10.12 -1.52 0.54
C LYS A 107 -8.96 -2.08 -0.30
N LEU A 108 -7.86 -1.34 -0.43
CA LEU A 108 -6.68 -1.80 -1.17
C LEU A 108 -6.06 -3.04 -0.55
N TRP A 109 -5.96 -3.06 0.80
CA TRP A 109 -5.42 -4.20 1.52
C TRP A 109 -6.31 -5.43 1.37
N ASP A 110 -7.60 -5.28 1.62
CA ASP A 110 -8.58 -6.37 1.57
C ASP A 110 -8.64 -6.95 0.15
N ILE A 111 -8.85 -6.11 -0.87
CA ILE A 111 -8.89 -6.55 -2.27
C ILE A 111 -7.56 -7.19 -2.69
N GLY A 112 -6.42 -6.63 -2.26
CA GLY A 112 -5.11 -7.21 -2.55
C GLY A 112 -4.93 -8.60 -1.95
N ASN A 113 -5.41 -8.81 -0.73
CA ASN A 113 -5.39 -10.11 -0.08
C ASN A 113 -6.32 -11.11 -0.79
N ASP A 114 -7.51 -10.66 -1.22
CA ASP A 114 -8.49 -11.46 -1.94
C ASP A 114 -7.97 -11.95 -3.30
N ILE A 115 -7.24 -11.08 -4.03
CA ILE A 115 -6.54 -11.46 -5.27
C ILE A 115 -5.56 -12.62 -5.01
N GLN A 116 -4.81 -12.58 -3.90
CA GLN A 116 -3.87 -13.64 -3.55
C GLN A 116 -4.57 -14.98 -3.25
N GLN A 117 -5.76 -14.93 -2.67
CA GLN A 117 -6.54 -16.12 -2.32
C GLN A 117 -7.25 -16.73 -3.54
N ARG A 118 -7.36 -16.01 -4.64
CA ARG A 118 -8.01 -16.44 -5.90
C ARG A 118 -9.46 -16.85 -5.73
N HIS A 119 -10.19 -16.13 -4.91
CA HIS A 119 -11.62 -16.29 -4.78
C HIS A 119 -12.36 -15.37 -5.73
N LEU A 120 -13.53 -15.84 -6.22
CA LEU A 120 -14.46 -14.94 -6.87
C LEU A 120 -14.92 -13.87 -5.89
N MET A 121 -15.15 -12.69 -6.40
CA MET A 121 -15.59 -11.55 -5.62
C MET A 121 -16.92 -11.02 -6.16
N ARG A 122 -17.88 -10.79 -5.28
CA ARG A 122 -19.11 -10.08 -5.64
C ARG A 122 -18.91 -8.61 -5.27
N ILE A 123 -19.02 -7.73 -6.26
CA ILE A 123 -18.89 -6.29 -6.06
C ILE A 123 -20.21 -5.58 -6.38
N SER A 124 -20.55 -4.56 -5.59
CA SER A 124 -21.54 -3.55 -5.95
C SER A 124 -20.79 -2.31 -6.41
N TYR A 125 -21.05 -1.87 -7.62
CA TYR A 125 -20.30 -0.82 -8.29
C TYR A 125 -21.22 0.24 -8.87
N THR A 126 -21.03 1.51 -8.49
CA THR A 126 -21.80 2.63 -9.02
C THR A 126 -21.19 3.14 -10.33
N LYS A 127 -21.93 2.94 -11.44
CA LYS A 127 -21.52 3.45 -12.75
C LYS A 127 -21.64 4.97 -12.81
N GLN A 128 -20.70 5.61 -13.52
CA GLN A 128 -20.80 7.02 -13.86
C GLN A 128 -21.78 7.23 -15.01
N GLY A 129 -22.63 8.25 -14.92
CA GLY A 129 -23.60 8.60 -15.96
C GLY A 129 -24.66 9.54 -15.39
N ASP A 130 -25.61 9.96 -16.24
CA ASP A 130 -26.68 10.88 -15.87
C ASP A 130 -27.63 10.31 -14.78
N LYS A 131 -27.66 9.00 -14.65
CA LYS A 131 -28.40 8.28 -13.58
C LYS A 131 -27.49 7.23 -12.97
N PRO A 132 -26.67 7.61 -11.98
CA PRO A 132 -25.81 6.65 -11.32
C PRO A 132 -26.67 5.59 -10.61
N ALA A 133 -26.49 4.34 -10.97
CA ALA A 133 -27.18 3.23 -10.32
C ALA A 133 -26.15 2.15 -9.95
N PRO A 134 -26.26 1.57 -8.76
CA PRO A 134 -25.40 0.46 -8.35
C PRO A 134 -25.70 -0.76 -9.21
N VAL A 135 -24.65 -1.44 -9.63
CA VAL A 135 -24.72 -2.68 -10.41
C VAL A 135 -23.90 -3.73 -9.72
N THR A 136 -24.50 -4.85 -9.39
CA THR A 136 -23.80 -6.00 -8.82
C THR A 136 -23.16 -6.83 -9.92
N ARG A 137 -21.89 -7.23 -9.69
CA ARG A 137 -21.12 -8.10 -10.57
C ARG A 137 -20.39 -9.16 -9.75
N VAL A 138 -20.25 -10.35 -10.33
CA VAL A 138 -19.28 -11.33 -9.87
C VAL A 138 -18.07 -11.22 -10.77
N VAL A 139 -16.89 -11.16 -10.15
CA VAL A 139 -15.63 -10.93 -10.87
C VAL A 139 -14.54 -11.87 -10.39
N GLU A 140 -13.62 -12.20 -11.29
CA GLU A 140 -12.30 -12.78 -10.98
C GLU A 140 -11.31 -11.64 -10.84
N PRO A 141 -10.89 -11.27 -9.62
CA PRO A 141 -9.95 -10.15 -9.41
C PRO A 141 -8.54 -10.56 -9.85
N VAL A 142 -7.89 -9.73 -10.67
CA VAL A 142 -6.57 -10.03 -11.26
C VAL A 142 -5.46 -9.18 -10.64
N SER A 143 -5.65 -7.87 -10.61
CA SER A 143 -4.63 -6.92 -10.11
C SER A 143 -5.25 -5.59 -9.68
N ILE A 144 -4.47 -4.85 -8.89
CA ILE A 144 -4.74 -3.45 -8.56
C ILE A 144 -3.77 -2.60 -9.36
N LEU A 145 -4.30 -1.58 -10.04
CA LEU A 145 -3.55 -0.61 -10.82
C LEU A 145 -3.70 0.78 -10.20
N PHE A 146 -2.70 1.62 -10.38
CA PHE A 146 -2.79 3.04 -10.09
C PHE A 146 -2.58 3.84 -11.37
N SER A 147 -3.54 4.66 -11.74
CA SER A 147 -3.46 5.54 -12.91
C SER A 147 -4.32 6.78 -12.70
N GLU A 148 -3.89 7.92 -13.23
CA GLU A 148 -4.65 9.18 -13.22
C GLU A 148 -5.31 9.50 -11.88
N TYR A 149 -4.53 9.42 -10.81
CA TYR A 149 -4.94 9.74 -9.42
C TYR A 149 -5.84 8.71 -8.73
N TYR A 150 -6.19 7.59 -9.38
CA TYR A 150 -7.12 6.61 -8.82
C TYR A 150 -6.53 5.21 -8.81
N PHE A 151 -7.00 4.41 -7.86
CA PHE A 151 -6.76 2.98 -7.85
C PHE A 151 -7.88 2.25 -8.59
N TYR A 152 -7.51 1.25 -9.36
CA TYR A 152 -8.40 0.43 -10.16
C TYR A 152 -8.22 -1.03 -9.86
N LEU A 153 -9.34 -1.75 -9.76
CA LEU A 153 -9.36 -3.20 -9.80
C LEU A 153 -9.49 -3.65 -11.25
N ASN A 154 -8.53 -4.42 -11.72
CA ASN A 154 -8.59 -5.13 -12.99
C ASN A 154 -9.16 -6.52 -12.73
N ALA A 155 -10.28 -6.89 -13.37
CA ALA A 155 -11.00 -8.13 -13.08
C ALA A 155 -11.83 -8.62 -14.25
N TYR A 156 -11.89 -9.92 -14.47
CA TYR A 156 -12.84 -10.50 -15.44
C TYR A 156 -14.24 -10.57 -14.85
N ILE A 157 -15.23 -10.07 -15.58
CA ILE A 157 -16.63 -10.26 -15.22
C ILE A 157 -17.01 -11.69 -15.54
N VAL A 158 -17.57 -12.41 -14.57
CA VAL A 158 -18.02 -13.78 -14.74
C VAL A 158 -19.53 -13.89 -14.59
N VAL A 159 -20.09 -14.88 -15.27
CA VAL A 159 -21.53 -15.19 -15.24
C VAL A 159 -21.68 -16.66 -14.88
N GLN A 160 -22.57 -16.95 -13.94
CA GLN A 160 -22.89 -18.31 -13.57
C GLN A 160 -23.74 -18.98 -14.66
N GLN A 161 -23.30 -20.11 -15.14
CA GLN A 161 -23.98 -20.95 -16.11
C GLN A 161 -25.03 -21.84 -15.45
N THR A 162 -25.86 -22.48 -16.23
CA THR A 162 -26.94 -23.39 -15.76
C THR A 162 -26.40 -24.60 -15.00
N ASP A 163 -25.16 -24.99 -15.26
CA ASP A 163 -24.46 -26.11 -14.58
C ASP A 163 -23.76 -25.67 -13.28
N GLY A 164 -23.90 -24.38 -12.89
CA GLY A 164 -23.32 -23.82 -11.68
C GLY A 164 -21.90 -23.30 -11.84
N ARG A 165 -21.23 -23.51 -12.97
CA ARG A 165 -19.88 -22.99 -13.23
C ARG A 165 -19.92 -21.52 -13.58
N TYR A 166 -18.79 -20.84 -13.33
CA TYR A 166 -18.60 -19.46 -13.74
C TYR A 166 -17.74 -19.39 -14.99
N GLU A 167 -18.17 -18.60 -15.96
CA GLU A 167 -17.44 -18.35 -17.21
C GLU A 167 -17.25 -16.85 -17.44
N HIS A 168 -16.15 -16.48 -18.08
CA HIS A 168 -15.90 -15.10 -18.45
C HIS A 168 -16.99 -14.59 -19.38
N LYS A 169 -17.56 -13.45 -19.05
CA LYS A 169 -18.55 -12.78 -19.90
C LYS A 169 -17.90 -12.17 -21.15
N TYR A 170 -16.64 -11.77 -21.05
CA TYR A 170 -15.83 -11.16 -22.09
C TYR A 170 -14.43 -11.73 -22.07
N ASP A 171 -13.74 -11.73 -23.20
CA ASP A 171 -12.37 -12.24 -23.34
C ASP A 171 -11.30 -11.29 -22.77
N TYR A 172 -11.73 -10.13 -22.27
CA TYR A 172 -10.87 -9.10 -21.69
C TYR A 172 -11.35 -8.71 -20.29
N PRO A 173 -10.44 -8.27 -19.42
CA PRO A 173 -10.80 -7.82 -18.11
C PRO A 173 -11.46 -6.42 -18.15
N ALA A 174 -12.35 -6.18 -17.23
CA ALA A 174 -12.94 -4.88 -16.96
C ALA A 174 -12.15 -4.15 -15.89
N ILE A 175 -12.14 -2.82 -15.95
CA ILE A 175 -11.45 -1.94 -15.03
C ILE A 175 -12.48 -1.23 -14.15
N PHE A 176 -12.37 -1.40 -12.83
CA PHE A 176 -13.27 -0.81 -11.84
C PHE A 176 -12.50 0.16 -10.95
N ARG A 177 -12.90 1.41 -10.87
CA ARG A 177 -12.34 2.33 -9.87
C ARG A 177 -12.71 1.86 -8.47
N ILE A 178 -11.70 1.61 -7.62
CA ILE A 178 -11.90 1.03 -6.27
C ILE A 178 -12.72 1.96 -5.37
N ASP A 179 -12.57 3.27 -5.52
CA ASP A 179 -13.34 4.27 -4.77
C ASP A 179 -14.86 4.23 -5.07
N ARG A 180 -15.27 3.63 -6.20
CA ARG A 180 -16.67 3.45 -6.62
C ARG A 180 -17.23 2.06 -6.32
N ILE A 181 -16.46 1.20 -5.73
CA ILE A 181 -16.93 -0.08 -5.23
C ILE A 181 -17.59 0.20 -3.89
N ASP A 182 -18.91 0.12 -3.84
CA ASP A 182 -19.70 0.40 -2.65
C ASP A 182 -19.52 -0.72 -1.63
N THR A 183 -19.69 -1.97 -2.08
CA THR A 183 -19.49 -3.18 -1.28
C THR A 183 -18.76 -4.25 -2.08
N TYR A 184 -18.01 -5.08 -1.39
CA TYR A 184 -17.36 -6.26 -1.95
C TYR A 184 -17.44 -7.41 -0.94
N GLU A 185 -17.58 -8.62 -1.43
CA GLU A 185 -17.74 -9.84 -0.67
C GLU A 185 -16.98 -10.97 -1.35
N LEU A 186 -16.13 -11.68 -0.61
CA LEU A 186 -15.52 -12.90 -1.09
C LEU A 186 -16.57 -13.99 -1.21
N MET A 187 -16.42 -14.77 -2.28
CA MET A 187 -17.23 -15.98 -2.50
C MET A 187 -16.39 -17.22 -2.16
N ASP A 188 -17.05 -18.35 -1.91
CA ASP A 188 -16.35 -19.62 -1.64
C ASP A 188 -15.69 -20.20 -2.90
N GLU A 189 -16.20 -19.84 -4.08
CA GLU A 189 -15.71 -20.30 -5.35
C GLU A 189 -14.34 -19.71 -5.68
N ARG A 190 -13.45 -20.58 -6.15
CA ARG A 190 -12.10 -20.22 -6.56
C ARG A 190 -11.94 -20.31 -8.07
N PHE A 191 -11.07 -19.46 -8.59
CA PHE A 191 -10.68 -19.48 -10.00
C PHE A 191 -9.21 -19.83 -10.18
N SER A 192 -8.87 -20.31 -11.37
CA SER A 192 -7.49 -20.57 -11.77
C SER A 192 -7.08 -19.56 -12.84
N LEU A 193 -6.11 -18.72 -12.52
CA LEU A 193 -5.52 -17.81 -13.50
C LEU A 193 -4.17 -18.37 -13.94
N PRO A 194 -4.02 -18.86 -15.18
CA PRO A 194 -2.74 -19.29 -15.73
C PRO A 194 -1.73 -18.14 -15.66
N TYR A 195 -0.43 -18.47 -15.45
CA TYR A 195 0.62 -17.47 -15.35
C TYR A 195 0.69 -16.55 -16.57
N ALA A 196 0.45 -17.08 -17.75
CA ALA A 196 0.43 -16.35 -19.02
C ALA A 196 -0.69 -15.29 -19.12
N ASN A 197 -1.75 -15.43 -18.33
CA ASN A 197 -2.90 -14.51 -18.33
C ASN A 197 -2.84 -13.49 -17.18
N ARG A 198 -1.72 -13.46 -16.43
CA ARG A 198 -1.51 -12.41 -15.44
C ARG A 198 -1.25 -11.11 -16.16
N PHE A 199 -1.95 -10.08 -15.71
CA PHE A 199 -1.75 -8.73 -16.23
C PHE A 199 -0.27 -8.33 -16.14
N GLN A 200 0.30 -7.91 -17.26
CA GLN A 200 1.61 -7.27 -17.34
C GLN A 200 1.37 -5.78 -17.54
N GLU A 201 1.84 -4.96 -16.60
CA GLU A 201 1.83 -3.51 -16.81
C GLU A 201 2.76 -3.18 -18.00
N GLY A 202 2.19 -2.49 -19.00
CA GLY A 202 2.97 -2.02 -20.16
C GLY A 202 2.61 -2.66 -21.50
N GLU A 203 1.59 -3.51 -21.58
CA GLU A 203 0.98 -3.92 -22.85
C GLU A 203 -0.26 -3.09 -23.19
#